data_83888910634fa53168c529d6376deabf
#
_entry.id   83888910634fa53168c529d6376deabf
#
_cell.length_a   1.000
_cell.length_b   1.000
_cell.length_c   1.000
_cell.angle_alpha   90.00
_cell.angle_beta   90.00
_cell.angle_gamma   90.00
#
_symmetry.space_group_name_H-M   'P 1'
#
loop_
_entity.id
_entity.type
_entity.pdbx_description
1 polymer ?
#
loop_
_entity_poly.entity_id
_entity_poly.type
_entity_poly.pdbx_seq_one_letter_code
_entity_poly.pdbx_strand_id
1 'polypeptide(L)'
;MRGQAGFWDIDERYALLSDAGDPLEKLNAVVPWEVFRKPLVKALKRSDGARGGRPPFDPVMMFKLLVLQALYDLSDEQAEFVINDRLSFMRFLGLGLGDKVPDAKTIWLFREHLVQARAINNLFARFDKHLSRSGYLAKGGQIVDATLIAAPKQRNSDGEKAAIKEGKTADEIWPDKPAKAAQKDMDARWTVKFSKAKPDADGMVRQRDIAIPAFGYKNHASIDRHGGFIRGWTVTSASAHDGAQLRNVLNRDNTGSTVWADSAYRSKTNEAWLEKNGYVSDIHHKKPKGRPMSEATSRANGRRSKVRAFVEHVFAHQKNRFGLFIRTIGMERARVKIGMANIAYNLSRYVWHQGRSAPA
;
A
#
# COMPACT_ATOMS: atom_id res chain seq x y z
N MET A 1 36.47 -22.97 21.58
CA MET A 1 37.17 -23.33 20.33
C MET A 1 36.47 -22.61 19.18
N ARG A 2 37.15 -21.74 18.42
CA ARG A 2 36.62 -21.24 17.15
C ARG A 2 36.74 -22.38 16.14
N GLY A 3 35.60 -22.93 15.70
CA GLY A 3 35.60 -23.93 14.64
C GLY A 3 36.23 -23.37 13.37
N GLN A 4 36.97 -24.17 12.66
CA GLN A 4 37.49 -23.86 11.34
C GLN A 4 36.27 -23.79 10.39
N ALA A 5 36.15 -22.74 9.56
CA ALA A 5 35.05 -22.61 8.61
C ALA A 5 35.04 -23.84 7.68
N GLY A 6 33.95 -24.59 7.70
CA GLY A 6 33.73 -25.77 6.89
C GLY A 6 33.13 -25.44 5.53
N PHE A 7 33.31 -26.33 4.57
CA PHE A 7 32.80 -26.15 3.20
C PHE A 7 31.26 -26.14 3.14
N TRP A 8 30.59 -26.74 4.12
CA TRP A 8 29.12 -26.89 4.19
C TRP A 8 28.43 -25.96 5.20
N ASP A 9 29.15 -25.09 5.88
CA ASP A 9 28.65 -24.25 6.97
C ASP A 9 27.44 -23.38 6.54
N ILE A 10 27.41 -22.94 5.27
CA ILE A 10 26.33 -22.12 4.73
C ILE A 10 25.08 -22.96 4.51
N ASP A 11 25.21 -24.15 3.97
CA ASP A 11 24.07 -25.04 3.70
C ASP A 11 23.45 -25.50 5.01
N GLU A 12 24.29 -25.83 6.01
CA GLU A 12 23.82 -26.12 7.38
C GLU A 12 23.10 -24.94 7.99
N ARG A 13 23.61 -23.72 7.82
CA ARG A 13 22.97 -22.51 8.31
C ARG A 13 21.64 -22.25 7.60
N TYR A 14 21.54 -22.49 6.30
CA TYR A 14 20.28 -22.39 5.57
C TYR A 14 19.28 -23.45 6.02
N ALA A 15 19.72 -24.69 6.30
CA ALA A 15 18.85 -25.72 6.86
C ALA A 15 18.27 -25.29 8.22
N LEU A 16 19.10 -24.78 9.12
CA LEU A 16 18.66 -24.24 10.43
C LEU A 16 17.66 -23.09 10.29
N LEU A 17 17.85 -22.18 9.31
CA LEU A 17 16.88 -21.09 9.04
C LEU A 17 15.56 -21.65 8.53
N SER A 18 15.57 -22.68 7.69
CA SER A 18 14.38 -23.36 7.18
C SER A 18 13.62 -24.06 8.30
N ASP A 19 14.31 -24.77 9.17
CA ASP A 19 13.75 -25.44 10.34
C ASP A 19 13.15 -24.46 11.34
N ALA A 20 13.76 -23.28 11.48
CA ALA A 20 13.21 -22.17 12.27
C ALA A 20 11.99 -21.48 11.62
N GLY A 21 11.64 -21.85 10.39
CA GLY A 21 10.45 -21.35 9.69
C GLY A 21 10.62 -19.98 9.04
N ASP A 22 11.72 -19.76 8.32
CA ASP A 22 12.00 -18.52 7.59
C ASP A 22 10.79 -18.09 6.73
N PRO A 23 10.13 -16.95 7.04
CA PRO A 23 8.94 -16.51 6.30
C PRO A 23 9.26 -16.10 4.86
N LEU A 24 10.51 -15.72 4.57
CA LEU A 24 10.94 -15.33 3.22
C LEU A 24 11.11 -16.54 2.31
N GLU A 25 11.47 -17.70 2.85
CA GLU A 25 11.52 -18.95 2.10
C GLU A 25 10.14 -19.34 1.59
N LYS A 26 9.12 -19.32 2.48
CA LYS A 26 7.72 -19.57 2.10
C LYS A 26 7.23 -18.57 1.05
N LEU A 27 7.55 -17.29 1.25
CA LEU A 27 7.20 -16.23 0.30
C LEU A 27 7.84 -16.50 -1.07
N ASN A 28 9.11 -16.90 -1.09
CA ASN A 28 9.85 -17.16 -2.32
C ASN A 28 9.33 -18.39 -3.08
N ALA A 29 8.95 -19.43 -2.35
CA ALA A 29 8.43 -20.67 -2.93
C ALA A 29 7.02 -20.53 -3.53
N VAL A 30 6.17 -19.71 -2.88
CA VAL A 30 4.75 -19.58 -3.25
C VAL A 30 4.53 -18.53 -4.33
N VAL A 31 5.28 -17.43 -4.31
CA VAL A 31 5.06 -16.31 -5.23
C VAL A 31 5.71 -16.57 -6.57
N PRO A 32 4.98 -16.52 -7.69
CA PRO A 32 5.52 -16.69 -9.03
C PRO A 32 6.18 -15.39 -9.52
N TRP A 33 7.35 -15.07 -9.02
CA TRP A 33 8.06 -13.81 -9.25
C TRP A 33 8.21 -13.44 -10.73
N GLU A 34 8.30 -14.43 -11.60
CA GLU A 34 8.45 -14.22 -13.04
C GLU A 34 7.25 -13.55 -13.72
N VAL A 35 6.08 -13.54 -13.08
CA VAL A 35 4.93 -12.78 -13.61
C VAL A 35 5.20 -11.29 -13.72
N PHE A 36 6.15 -10.78 -12.92
CA PHE A 36 6.55 -9.38 -12.90
C PHE A 36 7.61 -9.03 -13.94
N ARG A 37 8.33 -10.00 -14.51
CA ARG A 37 9.48 -9.75 -15.40
C ARG A 37 9.12 -8.87 -16.59
N LYS A 38 8.09 -9.24 -17.36
CA LYS A 38 7.69 -8.48 -18.56
C LYS A 38 7.38 -7.01 -18.28
N PRO A 39 6.51 -6.66 -17.30
CA PRO A 39 6.24 -5.26 -16.97
C PRO A 39 7.45 -4.52 -16.41
N LEU A 40 8.35 -5.19 -15.67
CA LEU A 40 9.57 -4.60 -15.16
C LEU A 40 10.56 -4.26 -16.28
N VAL A 41 10.83 -5.20 -17.18
CA VAL A 41 11.70 -4.96 -18.35
C VAL A 41 11.18 -3.80 -19.19
N LYS A 42 9.86 -3.74 -19.44
CA LYS A 42 9.23 -2.63 -20.17
C LYS A 42 9.41 -1.28 -19.45
N ALA A 43 9.29 -1.25 -18.12
CA ALA A 43 9.42 -0.04 -17.33
C ALA A 43 10.87 0.51 -17.32
N LEU A 44 11.85 -0.38 -17.29
CA LEU A 44 13.25 0.00 -17.17
C LEU A 44 13.86 0.54 -18.47
N LYS A 45 13.27 0.26 -19.64
CA LYS A 45 13.76 0.72 -20.96
C LYS A 45 15.27 0.52 -21.12
N ARG A 46 15.79 -0.62 -20.68
CA ARG A 46 17.23 -0.90 -20.71
C ARG A 46 17.72 -0.98 -22.16
N SER A 47 18.96 -0.50 -22.38
CA SER A 47 19.66 -0.73 -23.65
C SER A 47 19.95 -2.21 -23.86
N ASP A 48 20.13 -2.62 -25.10
CA ASP A 48 20.50 -3.98 -25.48
C ASP A 48 21.92 -4.40 -25.07
N GLY A 49 22.66 -3.51 -24.39
CA GLY A 49 24.04 -3.74 -23.96
C GLY A 49 25.10 -3.54 -25.06
N ALA A 50 24.69 -3.17 -26.28
CA ALA A 50 25.60 -3.00 -27.42
C ALA A 50 26.72 -1.96 -27.19
N ARG A 51 26.51 -1.03 -26.25
CA ARG A 51 27.50 0.01 -25.89
C ARG A 51 28.46 -0.42 -24.77
N GLY A 52 28.41 -1.67 -24.33
CA GLY A 52 29.22 -2.16 -23.21
C GLY A 52 28.73 -1.60 -21.84
N GLY A 53 29.52 -1.82 -20.83
CA GLY A 53 29.24 -1.40 -19.46
C GLY A 53 28.87 -2.60 -18.56
N ARG A 54 28.76 -2.33 -17.23
CA ARG A 54 28.39 -3.35 -16.27
C ARG A 54 26.95 -3.82 -16.48
N PRO A 55 26.69 -5.14 -16.56
CA PRO A 55 25.34 -5.68 -16.64
C PRO A 55 24.48 -5.17 -15.46
N PRO A 56 23.28 -4.69 -15.74
CA PRO A 56 22.39 -4.26 -14.68
C PRO A 56 21.86 -5.45 -13.88
N PHE A 57 21.56 -5.24 -12.60
CA PHE A 57 20.93 -6.25 -11.76
C PHE A 57 19.63 -6.79 -12.38
N ASP A 58 19.33 -8.06 -12.11
CA ASP A 58 18.08 -8.68 -12.56
C ASP A 58 16.85 -7.88 -12.09
N PRO A 59 15.90 -7.55 -12.96
CA PRO A 59 14.74 -6.72 -12.60
C PRO A 59 13.81 -7.39 -11.58
N VAL A 60 13.72 -8.72 -11.58
CA VAL A 60 12.88 -9.45 -10.63
C VAL A 60 13.56 -9.46 -9.26
N MET A 61 14.87 -9.64 -9.19
CA MET A 61 15.64 -9.53 -7.95
C MET A 61 15.50 -8.12 -7.35
N MET A 62 15.63 -7.06 -8.15
CA MET A 62 15.42 -5.68 -7.71
C MET A 62 13.99 -5.43 -7.21
N PHE A 63 12.99 -6.04 -7.85
CA PHE A 63 11.61 -5.95 -7.39
C PHE A 63 11.40 -6.69 -6.06
N LYS A 64 11.99 -7.89 -5.88
CA LYS A 64 12.00 -8.59 -4.59
C LYS A 64 12.63 -7.72 -3.49
N LEU A 65 13.69 -6.99 -3.79
CA LEU A 65 14.33 -6.05 -2.86
C LEU A 65 13.35 -4.95 -2.44
N LEU A 66 12.58 -4.34 -3.36
CA LEU A 66 11.54 -3.37 -3.01
C LEU A 66 10.42 -4.01 -2.16
N VAL A 67 10.12 -5.29 -2.37
CA VAL A 67 9.17 -6.03 -1.51
C VAL A 67 9.74 -6.18 -0.10
N LEU A 68 11.03 -6.51 0.06
CA LEU A 68 11.69 -6.52 1.38
C LEU A 68 11.60 -5.16 2.07
N GLN A 69 11.89 -4.07 1.35
CA GLN A 69 11.74 -2.72 1.89
C GLN A 69 10.30 -2.43 2.38
N ALA A 70 9.29 -2.91 1.63
CA ALA A 70 7.90 -2.74 2.02
C ALA A 70 7.49 -3.59 3.23
N LEU A 71 7.99 -4.83 3.33
CA LEU A 71 7.68 -5.77 4.42
C LEU A 71 8.34 -5.40 5.75
N TYR A 72 9.55 -4.79 5.70
CA TYR A 72 10.40 -4.54 6.87
C TYR A 72 10.65 -3.06 7.14
N ASP A 73 9.98 -2.15 6.42
CA ASP A 73 10.11 -0.67 6.49
C ASP A 73 11.57 -0.18 6.39
N LEU A 74 12.34 -0.73 5.45
CA LEU A 74 13.75 -0.39 5.28
C LEU A 74 13.93 0.84 4.38
N SER A 75 14.87 1.73 4.76
CA SER A 75 15.41 2.74 3.85
C SER A 75 16.31 2.09 2.78
N ASP A 76 16.79 2.86 1.81
CA ASP A 76 17.68 2.33 0.77
C ASP A 76 19.01 1.90 1.38
N GLU A 77 19.57 2.69 2.29
CA GLU A 77 20.81 2.41 3.01
C GLU A 77 20.65 1.21 3.96
N GLN A 78 19.52 1.14 4.68
CA GLN A 78 19.22 0.00 5.53
C GLN A 78 19.04 -1.28 4.73
N ALA A 79 18.42 -1.22 3.55
CA ALA A 79 18.25 -2.38 2.69
C ALA A 79 19.60 -2.90 2.19
N GLU A 80 20.50 -2.02 1.71
CA GLU A 80 21.86 -2.38 1.33
C GLU A 80 22.60 -3.06 2.48
N PHE A 81 22.59 -2.45 3.68
CA PHE A 81 23.27 -3.00 4.85
C PHE A 81 22.70 -4.36 5.28
N VAL A 82 21.37 -4.44 5.47
CA VAL A 82 20.71 -5.65 6.00
C VAL A 82 20.79 -6.82 5.02
N ILE A 83 20.81 -6.57 3.69
CA ILE A 83 20.98 -7.65 2.70
C ILE A 83 22.40 -8.24 2.82
N ASN A 84 23.41 -7.43 3.05
CA ASN A 84 24.78 -7.93 3.30
C ASN A 84 24.90 -8.68 4.64
N ASP A 85 24.11 -8.33 5.65
CA ASP A 85 24.20 -8.88 7.01
C ASP A 85 23.37 -10.17 7.20
N ARG A 86 22.24 -10.35 6.44
CA ARG A 86 21.30 -11.43 6.68
C ARG A 86 21.26 -12.48 5.57
N LEU A 87 21.66 -13.68 5.89
CA LEU A 87 21.60 -14.83 4.99
C LEU A 87 20.20 -15.10 4.44
N SER A 88 19.13 -14.92 5.26
CA SER A 88 17.74 -15.09 4.79
C SER A 88 17.37 -14.10 3.68
N PHE A 89 17.90 -12.86 3.75
CA PHE A 89 17.65 -11.85 2.72
C PHE A 89 18.43 -12.15 1.44
N MET A 90 19.72 -12.55 1.57
CA MET A 90 20.53 -12.99 0.43
C MET A 90 19.86 -14.16 -0.29
N ARG A 91 19.48 -15.21 0.46
CA ARG A 91 18.76 -16.37 -0.09
C ARG A 91 17.48 -15.98 -0.81
N PHE A 92 16.67 -15.09 -0.21
CA PHE A 92 15.44 -14.61 -0.82
C PHE A 92 15.67 -13.90 -2.16
N LEU A 93 16.74 -13.13 -2.27
CA LEU A 93 17.11 -12.41 -3.49
C LEU A 93 17.83 -13.31 -4.51
N GLY A 94 18.28 -14.50 -4.11
CA GLY A 94 19.08 -15.40 -4.94
C GLY A 94 20.54 -14.94 -5.05
N LEU A 95 21.07 -14.30 -4.01
CA LEU A 95 22.46 -13.84 -3.93
C LEU A 95 23.30 -14.84 -3.12
N GLY A 96 24.46 -15.19 -3.64
CA GLY A 96 25.50 -15.90 -2.90
C GLY A 96 26.38 -14.93 -2.10
N LEU A 97 27.24 -15.44 -1.22
CA LEU A 97 28.11 -14.61 -0.37
C LEU A 97 29.10 -13.73 -1.14
N GLY A 98 29.53 -14.16 -2.32
CA GLY A 98 30.44 -13.40 -3.20
C GLY A 98 29.74 -12.44 -4.14
N ASP A 99 28.41 -12.45 -4.18
CA ASP A 99 27.65 -11.62 -5.10
C ASP A 99 27.57 -10.17 -4.61
N LYS A 100 27.62 -9.24 -5.56
CA LYS A 100 27.47 -7.84 -5.24
C LYS A 100 26.02 -7.52 -4.90
N VAL A 101 25.82 -6.90 -3.74
CA VAL A 101 24.53 -6.34 -3.33
C VAL A 101 24.31 -4.98 -4.02
N PRO A 102 23.08 -4.66 -4.48
CA PRO A 102 22.74 -3.32 -4.98
C PRO A 102 22.94 -2.25 -3.90
N ASP A 103 23.66 -1.19 -4.23
CA ASP A 103 23.81 -0.04 -3.35
C ASP A 103 22.54 0.81 -3.25
N ALA A 104 22.46 1.67 -2.25
CA ALA A 104 21.33 2.54 -1.98
C ALA A 104 20.92 3.39 -3.20
N LYS A 105 21.92 3.90 -3.96
CA LYS A 105 21.69 4.69 -5.17
C LYS A 105 21.07 3.84 -6.29
N THR A 106 21.51 2.61 -6.46
CA THR A 106 20.94 1.65 -7.43
C THR A 106 19.50 1.31 -7.08
N ILE A 107 19.20 1.10 -5.80
CA ILE A 107 17.84 0.83 -5.30
C ILE A 107 16.92 2.04 -5.57
N TRP A 108 17.40 3.24 -5.22
CA TRP A 108 16.68 4.47 -5.47
C TRP A 108 16.40 4.66 -6.98
N LEU A 109 17.41 4.50 -7.84
CA LEU A 109 17.30 4.66 -9.29
C LEU A 109 16.30 3.66 -9.90
N PHE A 110 16.32 2.41 -9.46
CA PHE A 110 15.37 1.41 -9.90
C PHE A 110 13.93 1.82 -9.57
N ARG A 111 13.69 2.33 -8.35
CA ARG A 111 12.38 2.83 -7.93
C ARG A 111 11.94 4.05 -8.75
N GLU A 112 12.85 4.99 -9.03
CA GLU A 112 12.56 6.15 -9.87
C GLU A 112 12.17 5.75 -11.31
N HIS A 113 12.79 4.74 -11.89
CA HIS A 113 12.36 4.20 -13.18
C HIS A 113 10.91 3.66 -13.13
N LEU A 114 10.51 2.99 -12.04
CA LEU A 114 9.12 2.56 -11.86
C LEU A 114 8.15 3.74 -11.73
N VAL A 115 8.57 4.82 -11.05
CA VAL A 115 7.82 6.08 -10.93
C VAL A 115 7.62 6.71 -12.32
N GLN A 116 8.69 6.93 -13.06
CA GLN A 116 8.66 7.54 -14.40
C GLN A 116 7.82 6.74 -15.39
N ALA A 117 7.91 5.42 -15.33
CA ALA A 117 7.13 4.52 -16.18
C ALA A 117 5.68 4.31 -15.69
N ARG A 118 5.29 4.87 -14.53
CA ARG A 118 3.99 4.62 -13.86
C ARG A 118 3.67 3.13 -13.75
N ALA A 119 4.68 2.30 -13.51
CA ALA A 119 4.61 0.85 -13.66
C ALA A 119 3.83 0.16 -12.54
N ILE A 120 3.67 0.80 -11.37
CA ILE A 120 3.15 0.15 -10.16
C ILE A 120 1.75 -0.44 -10.34
N ASN A 121 0.85 0.25 -11.06
CA ASN A 121 -0.51 -0.26 -11.32
C ASN A 121 -0.49 -1.51 -12.19
N ASN A 122 0.42 -1.57 -13.18
CA ASN A 122 0.56 -2.75 -14.03
C ASN A 122 1.15 -3.94 -13.25
N LEU A 123 2.13 -3.69 -12.38
CA LEU A 123 2.68 -4.74 -11.49
C LEU A 123 1.58 -5.30 -10.57
N PHE A 124 0.78 -4.43 -9.97
CA PHE A 124 -0.36 -4.84 -9.15
C PHE A 124 -1.37 -5.68 -9.95
N ALA A 125 -1.79 -5.19 -11.12
CA ALA A 125 -2.74 -5.89 -11.98
C ALA A 125 -2.23 -7.26 -12.47
N ARG A 126 -0.91 -7.40 -12.69
CA ARG A 126 -0.29 -8.68 -13.03
C ARG A 126 -0.43 -9.71 -11.93
N PHE A 127 -0.21 -9.29 -10.69
CA PHE A 127 -0.39 -10.19 -9.55
C PHE A 127 -1.86 -10.53 -9.32
N ASP A 128 -2.76 -9.55 -9.42
CA ASP A 128 -4.20 -9.79 -9.29
C ASP A 128 -4.73 -10.78 -10.34
N LYS A 129 -4.25 -10.65 -11.59
CA LYS A 129 -4.54 -11.63 -12.65
C LYS A 129 -3.99 -13.02 -12.33
N HIS A 130 -2.80 -13.10 -11.71
CA HIS A 130 -2.27 -14.38 -11.24
C HIS A 130 -3.16 -14.98 -10.15
N LEU A 131 -3.56 -14.20 -9.15
CA LEU A 131 -4.49 -14.65 -8.10
C LEU A 131 -5.76 -15.25 -8.70
N SER A 132 -6.37 -14.57 -9.66
CA SER A 132 -7.59 -15.05 -10.33
C SER A 132 -7.37 -16.38 -11.07
N ARG A 133 -6.24 -16.53 -11.76
CA ARG A 133 -5.87 -17.78 -12.44
C ARG A 133 -5.57 -18.94 -11.50
N SER A 134 -5.10 -18.64 -10.29
CA SER A 134 -4.84 -19.60 -9.23
C SER A 134 -6.08 -19.93 -8.38
N GLY A 135 -7.28 -19.55 -8.84
CA GLY A 135 -8.55 -19.83 -8.17
C GLY A 135 -8.97 -18.83 -7.10
N TYR A 136 -8.14 -17.82 -6.82
CA TYR A 136 -8.49 -16.74 -5.89
C TYR A 136 -9.27 -15.63 -6.60
N LEU A 137 -10.47 -15.96 -7.05
CA LEU A 137 -11.38 -15.00 -7.68
C LEU A 137 -11.87 -13.97 -6.67
N ALA A 138 -12.12 -12.76 -7.13
CA ALA A 138 -12.83 -11.76 -6.33
C ALA A 138 -14.26 -12.22 -6.08
N LYS A 139 -14.64 -12.50 -4.84
CA LYS A 139 -15.93 -13.11 -4.48
C LYS A 139 -16.60 -12.42 -3.30
N GLY A 140 -17.94 -12.55 -3.26
CA GLY A 140 -18.76 -12.19 -2.11
C GLY A 140 -19.00 -10.70 -1.92
N GLY A 141 -18.76 -9.90 -2.94
CA GLY A 141 -18.85 -8.44 -2.91
C GLY A 141 -17.56 -7.76 -2.46
N GLN A 142 -17.61 -6.44 -2.30
CA GLN A 142 -16.44 -5.60 -2.09
C GLN A 142 -16.61 -4.68 -0.89
N ILE A 143 -15.53 -4.48 -0.15
CA ILE A 143 -15.47 -3.57 0.99
C ILE A 143 -14.53 -2.42 0.60
N VAL A 144 -15.06 -1.20 0.60
CA VAL A 144 -14.32 0.00 0.20
C VAL A 144 -14.10 0.89 1.41
N ASP A 145 -12.87 1.33 1.58
CA ASP A 145 -12.51 2.32 2.60
C ASP A 145 -11.23 3.07 2.20
N ALA A 146 -10.90 4.11 2.97
CA ALA A 146 -9.70 4.91 2.79
C ALA A 146 -8.92 5.03 4.09
N THR A 147 -7.61 4.99 3.97
CA THR A 147 -6.74 5.26 5.10
C THR A 147 -5.76 6.39 4.81
N LEU A 148 -5.54 7.23 5.82
CA LEU A 148 -4.53 8.27 5.76
C LEU A 148 -3.15 7.65 5.91
N ILE A 149 -2.24 8.03 5.01
CA ILE A 149 -0.81 7.73 5.08
C ILE A 149 -0.07 9.04 5.35
N ALA A 150 0.59 9.11 6.49
CA ALA A 150 1.27 10.30 6.90
C ALA A 150 2.53 10.59 6.07
N ALA A 151 2.84 11.87 5.90
CA ALA A 151 4.08 12.39 5.33
C ALA A 151 4.70 13.41 6.33
N PRO A 152 5.98 13.79 6.18
CA PRO A 152 6.60 14.81 7.02
C PRO A 152 5.82 16.11 6.97
N LYS A 153 5.41 16.59 8.15
CA LYS A 153 4.62 17.81 8.26
C LYS A 153 5.40 19.02 7.72
N GLN A 154 4.76 19.79 6.88
CA GLN A 154 5.34 21.00 6.30
C GLN A 154 4.68 22.25 6.91
N ARG A 155 5.51 23.23 7.22
CA ARG A 155 5.08 24.56 7.65
C ARG A 155 5.19 25.49 6.45
N ASN A 156 4.09 26.09 6.04
CA ASN A 156 3.99 27.08 4.99
C ASN A 156 3.28 28.31 5.53
N SER A 157 3.67 29.51 5.09
CA SER A 157 2.94 30.74 5.38
C SER A 157 1.56 30.73 4.71
N ASP A 158 0.68 31.65 5.09
CA ASP A 158 -0.66 31.66 4.51
C ASP A 158 -0.64 32.06 3.03
N GLY A 159 0.27 32.92 2.60
CA GLY A 159 0.49 33.22 1.19
C GLY A 159 1.01 32.01 0.40
N GLU A 160 1.96 31.25 0.95
CA GLU A 160 2.44 30.00 0.34
C GLU A 160 1.32 28.96 0.24
N LYS A 161 0.47 28.84 1.26
CA LYS A 161 -0.70 27.93 1.24
C LYS A 161 -1.71 28.33 0.15
N ALA A 162 -1.95 29.65 -0.01
CA ALA A 162 -2.84 30.17 -1.05
C ALA A 162 -2.28 29.84 -2.44
N ALA A 163 -1.00 30.12 -2.69
CA ALA A 163 -0.32 29.84 -3.94
C ALA A 163 -0.34 28.33 -4.30
N ILE A 164 -0.10 27.45 -3.30
CA ILE A 164 -0.21 26.00 -3.47
C ILE A 164 -1.65 25.59 -3.83
N LYS A 165 -2.65 26.22 -3.23
CA LYS A 165 -4.07 25.95 -3.52
C LYS A 165 -4.47 26.43 -4.92
N GLU A 166 -3.87 27.51 -5.41
CA GLU A 166 -4.02 28.02 -6.77
C GLU A 166 -3.33 27.14 -7.83
N GLY A 167 -2.51 26.17 -7.41
CA GLY A 167 -1.83 25.24 -8.31
C GLY A 167 -0.48 25.74 -8.83
N LYS A 168 0.10 26.77 -8.21
CA LYS A 168 1.46 27.23 -8.54
C LYS A 168 2.49 26.15 -8.23
N THR A 169 3.52 26.08 -9.06
CA THR A 169 4.65 25.16 -8.88
C THR A 169 5.58 25.61 -7.75
N ALA A 170 6.43 24.71 -7.28
CA ALA A 170 7.39 25.05 -6.23
C ALA A 170 8.36 26.18 -6.66
N ASP A 171 8.80 26.16 -7.91
CA ASP A 171 9.71 27.17 -8.46
C ASP A 171 9.04 28.54 -8.59
N GLU A 172 7.75 28.60 -8.89
CA GLU A 172 6.97 29.85 -8.91
C GLU A 172 6.75 30.44 -7.51
N ILE A 173 6.67 29.59 -6.47
CA ILE A 173 6.46 30.03 -5.08
C ILE A 173 7.78 30.44 -4.41
N TRP A 174 8.87 29.76 -4.74
CA TRP A 174 10.19 29.97 -4.14
C TRP A 174 11.29 30.16 -5.20
N PRO A 175 11.20 31.15 -6.11
CA PRO A 175 12.14 31.30 -7.22
C PRO A 175 13.59 31.51 -6.74
N ASP A 176 13.77 32.24 -5.63
CA ASP A 176 15.09 32.55 -5.08
C ASP A 176 15.57 31.49 -4.03
N LYS A 177 14.82 30.40 -3.83
CA LYS A 177 15.10 29.38 -2.80
C LYS A 177 14.97 27.95 -3.35
N PRO A 178 15.80 27.57 -4.33
CA PRO A 178 15.66 26.27 -5.00
C PRO A 178 15.80 25.07 -4.05
N ALA A 179 16.65 25.16 -3.02
CA ALA A 179 16.76 24.12 -1.99
C ALA A 179 15.46 23.95 -1.18
N LYS A 180 14.76 25.05 -0.88
CA LYS A 180 13.44 24.99 -0.23
C LYS A 180 12.40 24.42 -1.18
N ALA A 181 12.37 24.85 -2.43
CA ALA A 181 11.44 24.33 -3.44
C ALA A 181 11.57 22.82 -3.60
N ALA A 182 12.79 22.30 -3.69
CA ALA A 182 13.07 20.86 -3.81
C ALA A 182 12.64 20.01 -2.60
N GLN A 183 12.53 20.63 -1.41
CA GLN A 183 12.11 19.94 -0.17
C GLN A 183 10.61 20.02 0.10
N LYS A 184 9.85 20.75 -0.70
CA LYS A 184 8.41 20.93 -0.50
C LYS A 184 7.59 19.93 -1.31
N ASP A 185 6.72 19.21 -0.60
CA ASP A 185 5.74 18.34 -1.25
C ASP A 185 4.51 19.17 -1.66
N MET A 186 4.36 19.34 -2.98
CA MET A 186 3.29 20.15 -3.58
C MET A 186 1.97 19.38 -3.74
N ASP A 187 1.98 18.05 -3.49
CA ASP A 187 0.82 17.18 -3.68
C ASP A 187 0.17 16.73 -2.37
N ALA A 188 0.98 16.56 -1.31
CA ALA A 188 0.47 16.26 0.01
C ALA A 188 -0.38 17.40 0.57
N ARG A 189 -1.41 17.09 1.34
CA ARG A 189 -2.33 18.08 1.92
C ARG A 189 -2.62 17.77 3.37
N TRP A 190 -3.02 18.82 4.08
CA TRP A 190 -3.57 18.72 5.41
C TRP A 190 -5.02 18.21 5.38
N THR A 191 -5.35 17.38 6.34
CA THR A 191 -6.71 16.99 6.68
C THR A 191 -6.87 16.99 8.19
N VAL A 192 -8.09 17.12 8.68
CA VAL A 192 -8.40 17.08 10.11
C VAL A 192 -9.30 15.88 10.38
N LYS A 193 -8.88 15.04 11.31
CA LYS A 193 -9.74 14.01 11.91
C LYS A 193 -10.16 14.47 13.28
N PHE A 194 -11.42 14.22 13.63
CA PHE A 194 -11.92 14.48 14.96
C PHE A 194 -11.98 13.17 15.76
N SER A 195 -11.26 13.13 16.90
CA SER A 195 -11.47 12.10 17.89
C SER A 195 -12.71 12.48 18.68
N LYS A 196 -13.81 11.76 18.47
CA LYS A 196 -15.07 12.02 19.17
C LYS A 196 -14.93 11.68 20.64
N ALA A 197 -15.38 12.62 21.48
CA ALA A 197 -15.52 12.38 22.89
C ALA A 197 -16.49 11.22 23.15
N LYS A 198 -16.14 10.34 24.09
CA LYS A 198 -17.01 9.24 24.49
C LYS A 198 -17.96 9.75 25.58
N PRO A 199 -19.24 9.29 25.58
CA PRO A 199 -20.12 9.51 26.71
C PRO A 199 -19.52 8.88 27.98
N ASP A 200 -19.71 9.54 29.11
CA ASP A 200 -19.40 8.96 30.43
C ASP A 200 -20.43 7.90 30.86
N ALA A 201 -20.30 7.40 32.09
CA ALA A 201 -21.22 6.39 32.64
C ALA A 201 -22.68 6.86 32.69
N ASP A 202 -22.91 8.17 32.77
CA ASP A 202 -24.24 8.80 32.78
C ASP A 202 -24.77 9.10 31.36
N GLY A 203 -24.02 8.71 30.32
CA GLY A 203 -24.38 8.97 28.92
C GLY A 203 -24.14 10.40 28.47
N MET A 204 -23.51 11.25 29.29
CA MET A 204 -23.23 12.64 28.97
C MET A 204 -21.84 12.81 28.33
N VAL A 205 -21.78 13.58 27.23
CA VAL A 205 -20.53 13.93 26.57
C VAL A 205 -19.98 15.22 27.18
N ARG A 206 -19.10 15.09 28.18
CA ARG A 206 -18.47 16.24 28.88
C ARG A 206 -17.22 16.78 28.20
N GLN A 207 -16.58 15.97 27.36
CA GLN A 207 -15.37 16.36 26.63
C GLN A 207 -15.70 16.87 25.23
N ARG A 208 -14.89 17.78 24.72
CA ARG A 208 -14.99 18.24 23.32
C ARG A 208 -14.28 17.28 22.38
N ASP A 209 -14.76 17.20 21.13
CA ASP A 209 -14.05 16.51 20.07
C ASP A 209 -12.66 17.12 19.86
N ILE A 210 -11.64 16.28 19.84
CA ILE A 210 -10.25 16.72 19.64
C ILE A 210 -9.95 16.70 18.14
N ALA A 211 -9.57 17.84 17.59
CA ALA A 211 -9.12 17.97 16.21
C ALA A 211 -7.67 17.45 16.09
N ILE A 212 -7.48 16.41 15.30
CA ILE A 212 -6.16 15.81 15.01
C ILE A 212 -5.78 16.15 13.57
N PRO A 213 -4.94 17.17 13.35
CA PRO A 213 -4.47 17.51 12.02
C PRO A 213 -3.43 16.48 11.55
N ALA A 214 -3.55 16.07 10.31
CA ALA A 214 -2.63 15.15 9.67
C ALA A 214 -2.29 15.63 8.25
N PHE A 215 -1.03 15.45 7.85
CA PHE A 215 -0.50 15.84 6.55
C PHE A 215 -0.06 14.60 5.79
N GLY A 216 -0.39 14.50 4.50
CA GLY A 216 0.05 13.40 3.67
C GLY A 216 -0.93 13.05 2.54
N TYR A 217 -1.14 11.75 2.38
CA TYR A 217 -1.89 11.13 1.30
C TYR A 217 -2.97 10.19 1.86
N LYS A 218 -3.87 9.74 0.99
CA LYS A 218 -4.82 8.66 1.28
C LYS A 218 -4.60 7.49 0.34
N ASN A 219 -4.62 6.27 0.90
CA ASN A 219 -4.78 5.04 0.16
C ASN A 219 -6.27 4.66 0.21
N HIS A 220 -6.96 4.78 -0.91
CA HIS A 220 -8.32 4.26 -1.09
C HIS A 220 -8.19 2.84 -1.64
N ALA A 221 -8.83 1.88 -1.00
CA ALA A 221 -8.74 0.49 -1.40
C ALA A 221 -10.11 -0.19 -1.38
N SER A 222 -10.28 -1.13 -2.28
CA SER A 222 -11.37 -2.10 -2.27
C SER A 222 -10.79 -3.49 -2.10
N ILE A 223 -11.34 -4.26 -1.16
CA ILE A 223 -10.98 -5.65 -0.94
C ILE A 223 -12.15 -6.56 -1.31
N ASP A 224 -11.87 -7.76 -1.80
CA ASP A 224 -12.91 -8.77 -1.90
C ASP A 224 -13.26 -9.34 -0.52
N ARG A 225 -14.54 -9.56 -0.27
CA ARG A 225 -15.02 -10.02 1.03
C ARG A 225 -14.55 -11.44 1.37
N HIS A 226 -14.43 -12.31 0.39
CA HIS A 226 -14.11 -13.72 0.60
C HIS A 226 -12.62 -13.95 0.87
N GLY A 227 -11.74 -13.47 -0.01
CA GLY A 227 -10.29 -13.66 0.09
C GLY A 227 -9.60 -12.61 0.95
N GLY A 228 -10.17 -11.41 1.05
CA GLY A 228 -9.56 -10.27 1.74
C GLY A 228 -8.36 -9.70 0.98
N PHE A 229 -8.25 -9.95 -0.33
CA PHE A 229 -7.24 -9.33 -1.17
C PHE A 229 -7.66 -7.92 -1.59
N ILE A 230 -6.71 -7.01 -1.66
CA ILE A 230 -6.92 -5.72 -2.32
C ILE A 230 -7.10 -6.00 -3.82
N ARG A 231 -8.22 -5.53 -4.41
CA ARG A 231 -8.56 -5.72 -5.82
C ARG A 231 -8.53 -4.43 -6.63
N GLY A 232 -8.77 -3.32 -5.97
CA GLY A 232 -8.70 -1.99 -6.56
C GLY A 232 -8.12 -1.00 -5.57
N TRP A 233 -7.36 -0.02 -6.05
CA TRP A 233 -6.81 1.01 -5.20
C TRP A 233 -6.47 2.28 -6.00
N THR A 234 -6.47 3.41 -5.29
CA THR A 234 -5.99 4.69 -5.81
C THR A 234 -5.42 5.54 -4.68
N VAL A 235 -4.54 6.46 -5.05
CA VAL A 235 -3.89 7.38 -4.11
C VAL A 235 -4.32 8.80 -4.42
N THR A 236 -4.65 9.55 -3.37
CA THR A 236 -4.97 10.97 -3.45
C THR A 236 -4.26 11.75 -2.36
N SER A 237 -4.30 13.08 -2.43
CA SER A 237 -3.93 13.90 -1.28
C SER A 237 -4.87 13.63 -0.09
N ALA A 238 -4.40 13.90 1.12
CA ALA A 238 -5.20 13.65 2.33
C ALA A 238 -6.49 14.47 2.41
N SER A 239 -6.58 15.61 1.70
CA SER A 239 -7.76 16.47 1.67
C SER A 239 -8.87 15.96 0.75
N ALA A 240 -8.58 15.01 -0.16
CA ALA A 240 -9.58 14.50 -1.09
C ALA A 240 -10.75 13.81 -0.37
N HIS A 241 -11.97 13.99 -0.90
CA HIS A 241 -13.16 13.39 -0.35
C HIS A 241 -13.25 11.90 -0.72
N ASP A 242 -13.41 11.03 0.26
CA ASP A 242 -13.38 9.57 0.08
C ASP A 242 -14.48 9.08 -0.87
N GLY A 243 -15.70 9.60 -0.73
CA GLY A 243 -16.83 9.24 -1.58
C GLY A 243 -16.65 9.51 -3.07
N ALA A 244 -15.79 10.47 -3.44
CA ALA A 244 -15.46 10.74 -4.84
C ALA A 244 -14.61 9.63 -5.49
N GLN A 245 -13.94 8.81 -4.68
CA GLN A 245 -13.05 7.76 -5.16
C GLN A 245 -13.73 6.38 -5.31
N LEU A 246 -15.00 6.25 -4.93
CA LEU A 246 -15.72 4.98 -4.97
C LEU A 246 -15.56 4.25 -6.31
N ARG A 247 -15.83 4.95 -7.40
CA ARG A 247 -15.81 4.38 -8.76
C ARG A 247 -14.42 3.97 -9.23
N ASN A 248 -13.38 4.62 -8.69
CA ASN A 248 -11.99 4.41 -9.09
C ASN A 248 -11.38 3.15 -8.45
N VAL A 249 -11.99 2.62 -7.40
CA VAL A 249 -11.47 1.47 -6.65
C VAL A 249 -12.31 0.20 -6.80
N LEU A 250 -13.53 0.30 -7.34
CA LEU A 250 -14.38 -0.86 -7.53
C LEU A 250 -13.81 -1.81 -8.58
N ASN A 251 -13.77 -3.09 -8.25
CA ASN A 251 -13.40 -4.17 -9.15
C ASN A 251 -14.66 -4.70 -9.85
N ARG A 252 -14.66 -4.72 -11.18
CA ARG A 252 -15.79 -5.20 -12.00
C ARG A 252 -15.84 -6.72 -12.10
N ASP A 253 -14.73 -7.40 -11.83
CA ASP A 253 -14.61 -8.85 -11.92
C ASP A 253 -15.08 -9.57 -10.64
N ASN A 254 -15.57 -8.83 -9.63
CA ASN A 254 -16.09 -9.43 -8.41
C ASN A 254 -17.42 -10.13 -8.70
N THR A 255 -17.53 -11.42 -8.32
CA THR A 255 -18.74 -12.23 -8.56
C THR A 255 -19.91 -11.85 -7.69
N GLY A 256 -19.72 -11.02 -6.65
CA GLY A 256 -20.76 -10.48 -5.79
C GLY A 256 -20.99 -8.99 -6.06
N SER A 257 -22.23 -8.59 -6.18
CA SER A 257 -22.62 -7.20 -6.50
C SER A 257 -22.62 -6.25 -5.31
N THR A 258 -22.56 -6.76 -4.07
CA THR A 258 -22.71 -5.92 -2.86
C THR A 258 -21.45 -5.10 -2.57
N VAL A 259 -21.64 -3.81 -2.30
CA VAL A 259 -20.60 -2.85 -1.95
C VAL A 259 -20.82 -2.31 -0.54
N TRP A 260 -19.89 -2.58 0.37
CA TRP A 260 -19.84 -2.03 1.73
C TRP A 260 -18.86 -0.86 1.80
N ALA A 261 -19.28 0.23 2.39
CA ALA A 261 -18.43 1.37 2.67
C ALA A 261 -18.97 2.18 3.85
N ASP A 262 -18.19 3.13 4.34
CA ASP A 262 -18.67 4.05 5.37
C ASP A 262 -19.65 5.10 4.82
N SER A 263 -20.21 5.90 5.71
CA SER A 263 -21.22 6.91 5.33
C SER A 263 -20.66 8.06 4.47
N ALA A 264 -19.34 8.26 4.40
CA ALA A 264 -18.73 9.28 3.53
C ALA A 264 -18.93 8.95 2.05
N TYR A 265 -19.02 7.66 1.72
CA TYR A 265 -19.27 7.19 0.36
C TYR A 265 -20.76 7.31 -0.06
N ARG A 266 -21.70 7.51 0.90
CA ARG A 266 -23.13 7.59 0.60
C ARG A 266 -23.51 8.97 0.08
N SER A 267 -23.84 9.05 -1.19
CA SER A 267 -24.39 10.22 -1.86
C SER A 267 -25.41 9.81 -2.91
N LYS A 268 -26.35 10.71 -3.25
CA LYS A 268 -27.33 10.44 -4.33
C LYS A 268 -26.65 10.00 -5.64
N THR A 269 -25.55 10.67 -5.98
CA THR A 269 -24.76 10.38 -7.18
C THR A 269 -24.11 8.99 -7.15
N ASN A 270 -23.57 8.57 -6.00
CA ASN A 270 -22.97 7.24 -5.86
C ASN A 270 -24.01 6.14 -5.83
N GLU A 271 -25.12 6.33 -5.12
CA GLU A 271 -26.23 5.35 -5.06
C GLU A 271 -26.80 5.12 -6.47
N ALA A 272 -27.15 6.18 -7.20
CA ALA A 272 -27.66 6.07 -8.56
C ALA A 272 -26.64 5.41 -9.53
N TRP A 273 -25.35 5.69 -9.34
CA TRP A 273 -24.32 5.06 -10.15
C TRP A 273 -24.17 3.56 -9.83
N LEU A 274 -24.18 3.18 -8.56
CA LEU A 274 -24.12 1.78 -8.12
C LEU A 274 -25.30 1.00 -8.71
N GLU A 275 -26.52 1.50 -8.57
CA GLU A 275 -27.74 0.90 -9.10
C GLU A 275 -27.66 0.74 -10.62
N LYS A 276 -27.31 1.80 -11.35
CA LYS A 276 -27.14 1.77 -12.82
C LYS A 276 -26.12 0.72 -13.28
N ASN A 277 -25.11 0.42 -12.49
CA ASN A 277 -24.04 -0.55 -12.82
C ASN A 277 -24.26 -1.93 -12.18
N GLY A 278 -25.46 -2.21 -11.65
CA GLY A 278 -25.82 -3.53 -11.12
C GLY A 278 -25.23 -3.85 -9.74
N TYR A 279 -24.74 -2.83 -9.00
CA TYR A 279 -24.25 -3.02 -7.65
C TYR A 279 -25.36 -2.83 -6.61
N VAL A 280 -25.31 -3.64 -5.55
CA VAL A 280 -26.16 -3.50 -4.38
C VAL A 280 -25.42 -2.67 -3.32
N SER A 281 -25.98 -1.51 -2.96
CA SER A 281 -25.39 -0.63 -1.95
C SER A 281 -25.68 -1.10 -0.54
N ASP A 282 -24.66 -1.49 0.17
CA ASP A 282 -24.69 -1.74 1.62
C ASP A 282 -23.81 -0.73 2.38
N ILE A 283 -23.76 0.50 1.83
CA ILE A 283 -23.04 1.65 2.42
C ILE A 283 -23.81 2.14 3.67
N HIS A 284 -23.09 2.51 4.72
CA HIS A 284 -23.67 3.04 5.96
C HIS A 284 -24.60 4.23 5.69
N HIS A 285 -25.74 4.23 6.37
CA HIS A 285 -26.64 5.38 6.39
C HIS A 285 -26.05 6.48 7.27
N LYS A 286 -26.15 7.73 6.79
CA LYS A 286 -25.80 8.93 7.57
C LYS A 286 -26.83 9.17 8.67
N LYS A 287 -26.36 9.65 9.82
CA LYS A 287 -27.26 10.15 10.88
C LYS A 287 -28.07 11.33 10.33
N PRO A 288 -29.39 11.36 10.47
CA PRO A 288 -30.22 12.52 10.09
C PRO A 288 -29.78 13.77 10.87
N LYS A 289 -29.83 14.93 10.23
CA LYS A 289 -29.51 16.20 10.89
C LYS A 289 -30.64 16.52 11.93
N GLY A 290 -30.22 16.87 13.14
CA GLY A 290 -31.14 17.33 14.20
C GLY A 290 -31.97 16.24 14.90
N ARG A 291 -31.85 14.96 14.55
CA ARG A 291 -32.63 13.87 15.19
C ARG A 291 -31.79 12.61 15.37
N PRO A 292 -32.10 11.75 16.34
CA PRO A 292 -31.41 10.46 16.51
C PRO A 292 -31.66 9.55 15.32
N MET A 293 -30.73 8.61 15.11
CA MET A 293 -30.91 7.54 14.14
C MET A 293 -31.96 6.54 14.65
N SER A 294 -32.82 6.06 13.79
CA SER A 294 -33.79 5.01 14.17
C SER A 294 -33.02 3.72 14.58
N GLU A 295 -33.60 2.97 15.52
CA GLU A 295 -33.01 1.71 15.98
C GLU A 295 -32.80 0.71 14.83
N ALA A 296 -33.75 0.60 13.91
CA ALA A 296 -33.65 -0.27 12.74
C ALA A 296 -32.44 0.10 11.88
N THR A 297 -32.24 1.41 11.62
CA THR A 297 -31.06 1.90 10.86
C THR A 297 -29.77 1.69 11.64
N SER A 298 -29.77 1.91 12.95
CA SER A 298 -28.62 1.67 13.83
C SER A 298 -28.20 0.20 13.81
N ARG A 299 -29.16 -0.73 13.98
CA ARG A 299 -28.93 -2.18 13.88
C ARG A 299 -28.41 -2.58 12.51
N ALA A 300 -28.96 -2.02 11.42
CA ALA A 300 -28.49 -2.26 10.06
C ALA A 300 -27.05 -1.77 9.86
N ASN A 301 -26.70 -0.56 10.33
CA ASN A 301 -25.34 -0.04 10.31
C ASN A 301 -24.39 -0.90 11.15
N GLY A 302 -24.82 -1.44 12.29
CA GLY A 302 -24.06 -2.38 13.11
C GLY A 302 -23.67 -3.66 12.34
N ARG A 303 -24.62 -4.22 11.55
CA ARG A 303 -24.31 -5.38 10.68
C ARG A 303 -23.29 -5.01 9.60
N ARG A 304 -23.43 -3.85 8.97
CA ARG A 304 -22.48 -3.34 7.95
C ARG A 304 -21.09 -3.10 8.53
N SER A 305 -21.01 -2.57 9.76
CA SER A 305 -19.74 -2.36 10.46
C SER A 305 -18.95 -3.65 10.66
N LYS A 306 -19.62 -4.76 10.99
CA LYS A 306 -18.96 -6.07 11.14
C LYS A 306 -18.27 -6.53 9.85
N VAL A 307 -18.90 -6.30 8.70
CA VAL A 307 -18.30 -6.61 7.39
C VAL A 307 -17.18 -5.63 7.08
N ARG A 308 -17.40 -4.32 7.32
CA ARG A 308 -16.40 -3.29 7.01
C ARG A 308 -15.10 -3.42 7.83
N ALA A 309 -15.17 -3.99 9.03
CA ALA A 309 -14.00 -4.24 9.87
C ALA A 309 -12.87 -5.02 9.15
N PHE A 310 -13.19 -5.83 8.14
CA PHE A 310 -12.17 -6.58 7.39
C PHE A 310 -11.17 -5.67 6.65
N VAL A 311 -11.58 -4.51 6.12
CA VAL A 311 -10.64 -3.58 5.47
C VAL A 311 -9.76 -2.85 6.48
N GLU A 312 -10.25 -2.66 7.70
CA GLU A 312 -9.45 -2.05 8.79
C GLU A 312 -8.23 -2.91 9.13
N HIS A 313 -8.34 -4.25 9.05
CA HIS A 313 -7.19 -5.16 9.22
C HIS A 313 -6.13 -4.95 8.13
N VAL A 314 -6.53 -4.70 6.89
CA VAL A 314 -5.58 -4.38 5.79
C VAL A 314 -4.77 -3.14 6.13
N PHE A 315 -5.46 -2.08 6.54
CA PHE A 315 -4.82 -0.81 6.86
C PHE A 315 -3.98 -0.87 8.14
N ALA A 316 -4.43 -1.63 9.14
CA ALA A 316 -3.64 -1.88 10.34
C ALA A 316 -2.35 -2.63 10.00
N HIS A 317 -2.42 -3.64 9.12
CA HIS A 317 -1.24 -4.37 8.65
C HIS A 317 -0.24 -3.42 7.96
N GLN A 318 -0.71 -2.57 7.05
CA GLN A 318 0.14 -1.61 6.35
C GLN A 318 0.81 -0.60 7.29
N LYS A 319 0.09 -0.09 8.29
CA LYS A 319 0.61 0.92 9.21
C LYS A 319 1.49 0.35 10.31
N ASN A 320 1.04 -0.73 10.94
CA ASN A 320 1.68 -1.24 12.14
C ASN A 320 2.78 -2.25 11.82
N ARG A 321 2.60 -3.09 10.80
CA ARG A 321 3.57 -4.12 10.43
C ARG A 321 4.55 -3.64 9.36
N PHE A 322 4.08 -2.88 8.36
CA PHE A 322 4.91 -2.36 7.29
C PHE A 322 5.42 -0.94 7.53
N GLY A 323 5.05 -0.31 8.65
CA GLY A 323 5.49 1.04 8.98
C GLY A 323 5.19 2.09 7.89
N LEU A 324 4.11 1.90 7.12
CA LEU A 324 3.85 2.69 5.91
C LEU A 324 3.76 4.19 6.19
N PHE A 325 4.80 4.90 5.79
CA PHE A 325 4.96 6.33 5.90
C PHE A 325 5.61 6.88 4.61
N ILE A 326 5.18 8.04 4.14
CA ILE A 326 5.72 8.65 2.91
C ILE A 326 6.85 9.61 3.27
N ARG A 327 8.09 9.22 2.97
CA ARG A 327 9.28 10.09 3.13
C ARG A 327 9.70 10.77 1.83
N THR A 328 9.11 10.35 0.72
CA THR A 328 9.39 10.90 -0.62
C THR A 328 8.46 12.06 -0.94
N ILE A 329 8.83 12.90 -1.89
CA ILE A 329 8.08 14.08 -2.33
C ILE A 329 7.34 13.76 -3.62
N GLY A 330 6.07 14.16 -3.68
CA GLY A 330 5.23 14.10 -4.86
C GLY A 330 4.36 12.86 -4.99
N MET A 331 3.24 13.04 -5.69
CA MET A 331 2.17 12.04 -5.84
C MET A 331 2.64 10.72 -6.46
N GLU A 332 3.47 10.77 -7.49
CA GLU A 332 3.87 9.56 -8.20
C GLU A 332 4.81 8.67 -7.36
N ARG A 333 5.71 9.28 -6.56
CA ARG A 333 6.54 8.54 -5.61
C ARG A 333 5.70 7.98 -4.45
N ALA A 334 4.75 8.77 -3.93
CA ALA A 334 3.80 8.30 -2.91
C ALA A 334 2.97 7.13 -3.44
N ARG A 335 2.52 7.19 -4.71
CA ARG A 335 1.79 6.10 -5.37
C ARG A 335 2.61 4.82 -5.46
N VAL A 336 3.89 4.90 -5.82
CA VAL A 336 4.76 3.71 -5.86
C VAL A 336 4.96 3.13 -4.46
N LYS A 337 5.24 3.95 -3.43
CA LYS A 337 5.41 3.46 -2.05
C LYS A 337 4.13 2.79 -1.53
N ILE A 338 2.96 3.41 -1.72
CA ILE A 338 1.66 2.85 -1.31
C ILE A 338 1.33 1.60 -2.13
N GLY A 339 1.57 1.62 -3.44
CA GLY A 339 1.35 0.47 -4.31
C GLY A 339 2.23 -0.72 -3.94
N MET A 340 3.49 -0.50 -3.56
CA MET A 340 4.36 -1.56 -3.03
C MET A 340 3.81 -2.16 -1.74
N ALA A 341 3.28 -1.33 -0.82
CA ALA A 341 2.63 -1.83 0.39
C ALA A 341 1.35 -2.64 0.08
N ASN A 342 0.56 -2.22 -0.92
CA ASN A 342 -0.61 -2.97 -1.38
C ASN A 342 -0.21 -4.32 -1.99
N ILE A 343 0.85 -4.35 -2.81
CA ILE A 343 1.40 -5.60 -3.37
C ILE A 343 1.94 -6.49 -2.24
N ALA A 344 2.76 -5.97 -1.34
CA ALA A 344 3.33 -6.72 -0.22
C ALA A 344 2.24 -7.33 0.68
N TYR A 345 1.14 -6.59 0.91
CA TYR A 345 -0.03 -7.11 1.60
C TYR A 345 -0.64 -8.31 0.85
N ASN A 346 -0.91 -8.16 -0.44
CA ASN A 346 -1.50 -9.23 -1.25
C ASN A 346 -0.57 -10.45 -1.35
N LEU A 347 0.74 -10.27 -1.46
CA LEU A 347 1.73 -11.35 -1.42
C LEU A 347 1.67 -12.10 -0.08
N SER A 348 1.68 -11.39 1.04
CA SER A 348 1.56 -11.98 2.37
C SER A 348 0.23 -12.71 2.56
N ARG A 349 -0.85 -12.14 2.02
CA ARG A 349 -2.19 -12.75 2.08
C ARG A 349 -2.25 -14.03 1.23
N TYR A 350 -1.60 -14.03 0.09
CA TYR A 350 -1.51 -15.20 -0.79
C TYR A 350 -0.78 -16.36 -0.11
N VAL A 351 0.39 -16.09 0.50
CA VAL A 351 1.13 -17.09 1.29
C VAL A 351 0.27 -17.66 2.42
N TRP A 352 -0.46 -16.80 3.12
CA TRP A 352 -1.36 -17.25 4.19
C TRP A 352 -2.46 -18.20 3.69
N HIS A 353 -3.06 -17.90 2.54
CA HIS A 353 -4.07 -18.77 1.94
C HIS A 353 -3.48 -20.10 1.49
N GLN A 354 -2.30 -20.09 0.87
CA GLN A 354 -1.61 -21.32 0.42
C GLN A 354 -1.26 -22.23 1.60
N GLY A 355 -0.80 -21.67 2.73
CA GLY A 355 -0.52 -22.45 3.94
C GLY A 355 -1.75 -23.10 4.58
N ARG A 356 -2.97 -22.60 4.30
CA ARG A 356 -4.23 -23.21 4.75
C ARG A 356 -4.80 -24.25 3.78
N SER A 357 -4.40 -24.18 2.52
CA SER A 357 -4.88 -25.08 1.47
C SER A 357 -3.98 -26.31 1.30
N ALA A 358 -2.78 -26.31 1.90
CA ALA A 358 -1.94 -27.48 1.95
C ALA A 358 -2.61 -28.55 2.85
N PRO A 359 -2.79 -29.79 2.39
CA PRO A 359 -3.23 -30.89 3.26
C PRO A 359 -2.22 -31.05 4.40
N ALA A 360 -2.75 -31.31 5.61
CA ALA A 360 -1.96 -31.57 6.80
C ALA A 360 -1.15 -32.85 6.65
#